data_16666aabda490842e5e423822f60c5a3
#
_entry.id   16666aabda490842e5e423822f60c5a3
#
_cell.length_a   1.000
_cell.length_b   1.000
_cell.length_c   1.000
_cell.angle_alpha   90.00
_cell.angle_beta   90.00
_cell.angle_gamma   90.00
#
_symmetry.space_group_name_H-M   'P 1'
#
loop_
_entity.id
_entity.type
_entity.pdbx_description
1 polymer ?
#
loop_
_entity_poly.entity_id
_entity_poly.type
_entity_poly.pdbx_seq_one_letter_code
_entity_poly.pdbx_strand_id
1 'polypeptide(L)'
;MRARRVAASILSADFARLGEQIKAVEPHADIIHVDVMDAHFVPPLTIGPVVVESLRPVTDRTLHAHLMVERPEGLFEDFARAGTDLVTFHLEAVTEPTAAVRRAGGFGMRPGIAVNPETPIEAVFPHLDGLDNVIVMTLARTGWAGQPFQEASLPKIEALRKEIDRRGLEVDVVVDGGIDEESAPKCLAAGATVLAAASSIFRADDPAGAAARLAELSRSDRP
;
A
#
# COMPACT_ATOMS: atom_id res chain seq x y z
N MET A 1 7.67 -16.80 -4.71
CA MET A 1 6.87 -15.57 -4.96
C MET A 1 5.61 -15.66 -4.12
N ARG A 2 5.27 -14.60 -3.36
CA ARG A 2 4.03 -14.53 -2.55
C ARG A 2 2.78 -14.55 -3.45
N ALA A 3 1.63 -14.94 -2.88
CA ALA A 3 0.35 -14.90 -3.58
C ALA A 3 -0.02 -13.45 -3.93
N ARG A 4 -0.58 -13.24 -5.12
CA ARG A 4 -1.07 -11.93 -5.55
C ARG A 4 -2.33 -11.55 -4.79
N ARG A 5 -2.47 -10.29 -4.40
CA ARG A 5 -3.52 -9.78 -3.50
C ARG A 5 -4.04 -8.41 -3.95
N VAL A 6 -5.24 -8.09 -3.50
CA VAL A 6 -5.84 -6.76 -3.67
C VAL A 6 -5.86 -6.04 -2.32
N ALA A 7 -5.40 -4.80 -2.31
CA ALA A 7 -5.50 -3.86 -1.20
C ALA A 7 -6.52 -2.77 -1.57
N ALA A 8 -7.66 -2.75 -0.87
CA ALA A 8 -8.67 -1.73 -1.07
C ALA A 8 -8.29 -0.48 -0.25
N SER A 9 -7.85 0.59 -0.96
CA SER A 9 -7.50 1.86 -0.31
C SER A 9 -8.76 2.68 -0.02
N ILE A 10 -9.01 2.90 1.25
CA ILE A 10 -10.18 3.64 1.73
C ILE A 10 -10.12 5.15 1.47
N LEU A 11 -9.04 5.67 0.89
CA LEU A 11 -8.88 7.09 0.59
C LEU A 11 -10.02 7.67 -0.28
N SER A 12 -10.64 6.82 -1.13
CA SER A 12 -11.76 7.22 -1.98
C SER A 12 -13.12 6.73 -1.49
N ALA A 13 -13.19 6.13 -0.30
CA ALA A 13 -14.43 5.67 0.31
C ALA A 13 -15.27 6.82 0.87
N ASP A 14 -16.55 6.58 1.12
CA ASP A 14 -17.40 7.47 1.89
C ASP A 14 -17.10 7.30 3.38
N PHE A 15 -16.41 8.26 3.97
CA PHE A 15 -15.99 8.21 5.38
C PHE A 15 -17.17 8.22 6.37
N ALA A 16 -18.35 8.72 5.96
CA ALA A 16 -19.56 8.65 6.79
C ALA A 16 -20.13 7.22 6.88
N ARG A 17 -19.74 6.32 5.95
CA ARG A 17 -20.22 4.94 5.85
C ARG A 17 -19.06 3.94 5.70
N LEU A 18 -17.90 4.27 6.24
CA LEU A 18 -16.65 3.56 5.98
C LEU A 18 -16.73 2.07 6.33
N GLY A 19 -17.30 1.73 7.48
CA GLY A 19 -17.50 0.34 7.91
C GLY A 19 -18.36 -0.47 6.95
N GLU A 20 -19.45 0.10 6.44
CA GLU A 20 -20.34 -0.56 5.47
C GLU A 20 -19.60 -0.81 4.13
N GLN A 21 -18.84 0.19 3.67
CA GLN A 21 -18.09 0.07 2.43
C GLN A 21 -16.95 -0.95 2.52
N ILE A 22 -16.27 -1.03 3.66
CA ILE A 22 -15.27 -2.09 3.90
C ILE A 22 -15.94 -3.46 3.86
N LYS A 23 -17.08 -3.64 4.54
CA LYS A 23 -17.82 -4.91 4.52
C LYS A 23 -18.24 -5.34 3.11
N ALA A 24 -18.57 -4.39 2.25
CA ALA A 24 -18.95 -4.68 0.86
C ALA A 24 -17.77 -5.20 0.03
N VAL A 25 -16.55 -4.67 0.23
CA VAL A 25 -15.37 -5.02 -0.59
C VAL A 25 -14.52 -6.13 0.02
N GLU A 26 -14.57 -6.36 1.33
CA GLU A 26 -13.70 -7.32 2.02
C GLU A 26 -13.77 -8.78 1.53
N PRO A 27 -14.87 -9.28 0.90
CA PRO A 27 -14.85 -10.62 0.29
C PRO A 27 -13.84 -10.74 -0.86
N HIS A 28 -13.47 -9.64 -1.48
CA HIS A 28 -12.60 -9.56 -2.65
C HIS A 28 -11.28 -8.80 -2.39
N ALA A 29 -11.15 -8.14 -1.24
CA ALA A 29 -9.94 -7.46 -0.80
C ALA A 29 -9.24 -8.26 0.31
N ASP A 30 -7.94 -8.48 0.15
CA ASP A 30 -7.11 -9.18 1.15
C ASP A 30 -6.59 -8.22 2.23
N ILE A 31 -6.48 -6.95 1.87
CA ILE A 31 -5.89 -5.87 2.67
C ILE A 31 -6.80 -4.65 2.62
N ILE A 32 -7.03 -4.01 3.75
CA ILE A 32 -7.61 -2.67 3.83
C ILE A 32 -6.46 -1.68 3.95
N HIS A 33 -6.29 -0.85 2.93
CA HIS A 33 -5.18 0.10 2.82
C HIS A 33 -5.62 1.49 3.30
N VAL A 34 -4.84 2.06 4.20
CA VAL A 34 -5.15 3.30 4.92
C VAL A 34 -4.10 4.35 4.62
N ASP A 35 -4.42 5.32 3.76
CA ASP A 35 -3.53 6.40 3.36
C ASP A 35 -3.55 7.52 4.40
N VAL A 36 -2.45 7.66 5.13
CA VAL A 36 -2.25 8.64 6.21
C VAL A 36 -1.38 9.78 5.73
N MET A 37 -1.93 10.98 5.74
CA MET A 37 -1.28 12.20 5.25
C MET A 37 -1.36 13.31 6.28
N ASP A 38 -0.30 14.11 6.44
CA ASP A 38 -0.13 15.08 7.52
C ASP A 38 -0.17 16.56 7.07
N ALA A 39 -0.43 16.81 5.79
CA ALA A 39 -0.37 18.16 5.17
C ALA A 39 1.04 18.80 5.22
N HIS A 40 2.09 17.99 5.44
CA HIS A 40 3.49 18.43 5.44
C HIS A 40 4.30 17.63 4.42
N PHE A 41 4.39 16.31 4.57
CA PHE A 41 5.07 15.45 3.60
C PHE A 41 4.37 15.48 2.23
N VAL A 42 3.02 15.47 2.24
CA VAL A 42 2.16 15.69 1.08
C VAL A 42 1.11 16.75 1.42
N PRO A 43 0.58 17.51 0.41
CA PRO A 43 -0.34 18.62 0.68
C PRO A 43 -1.66 18.26 1.39
N PRO A 44 -2.28 17.08 1.15
CA PRO A 44 -3.54 16.73 1.84
C PRO A 44 -3.30 16.35 3.29
N LEU A 45 -4.36 16.54 4.11
CA LEU A 45 -4.54 15.94 5.43
C LEU A 45 -5.63 14.88 5.33
N THR A 46 -5.43 13.68 5.87
CA THR A 46 -6.42 12.61 5.81
C THR A 46 -6.83 12.11 7.18
N ILE A 47 -6.35 10.98 7.60
CA ILE A 47 -6.78 10.22 8.78
C ILE A 47 -5.57 9.76 9.59
N GLY A 48 -5.84 9.21 10.78
CA GLY A 48 -4.80 8.75 11.68
C GLY A 48 -5.20 7.50 12.46
N PRO A 49 -4.47 7.16 13.54
CA PRO A 49 -4.67 5.94 14.32
C PRO A 49 -6.10 5.75 14.84
N VAL A 50 -6.81 6.82 15.19
CA VAL A 50 -8.21 6.79 15.69
C VAL A 50 -9.15 6.13 14.68
N VAL A 51 -8.94 6.35 13.38
CA VAL A 51 -9.76 5.70 12.34
C VAL A 51 -9.41 4.22 12.26
N VAL A 52 -8.13 3.86 12.28
CA VAL A 52 -7.68 2.45 12.26
C VAL A 52 -8.24 1.68 13.46
N GLU A 53 -8.20 2.27 14.67
CA GLU A 53 -8.79 1.70 15.88
C GLU A 53 -10.30 1.42 15.71
N SER A 54 -11.02 2.37 15.07
CA SER A 54 -12.45 2.20 14.77
C SER A 54 -12.72 1.12 13.73
N LEU A 55 -11.78 0.85 12.82
CA LEU A 55 -11.91 -0.17 11.78
C LEU A 55 -11.55 -1.58 12.28
N ARG A 56 -10.68 -1.70 13.27
CA ARG A 56 -10.25 -3.03 13.75
C ARG A 56 -11.39 -3.97 14.15
N PRO A 57 -12.43 -3.54 14.89
CA PRO A 57 -13.58 -4.40 15.18
C PRO A 57 -14.52 -4.63 13.97
N VAL A 58 -14.36 -3.89 12.89
CA VAL A 58 -15.19 -4.01 11.69
C VAL A 58 -14.70 -5.12 10.76
N THR A 59 -13.40 -5.36 10.65
CA THR A 59 -12.83 -6.30 9.68
C THR A 59 -11.69 -7.12 10.27
N ASP A 60 -11.60 -8.40 9.90
CA ASP A 60 -10.46 -9.28 10.22
C ASP A 60 -9.37 -9.23 9.14
N ARG A 61 -9.55 -8.41 8.08
CA ARG A 61 -8.55 -8.23 7.04
C ARG A 61 -7.32 -7.53 7.58
N THR A 62 -6.20 -7.73 6.91
CA THR A 62 -4.95 -7.00 7.20
C THR A 62 -5.19 -5.49 7.08
N LEU A 63 -4.94 -4.74 8.14
CA LEU A 63 -4.94 -3.28 8.14
C LEU A 63 -3.53 -2.79 7.82
N HIS A 64 -3.38 -2.11 6.69
CA HIS A 64 -2.12 -1.61 6.19
C HIS A 64 -2.10 -0.08 6.23
N ALA A 65 -1.35 0.51 7.15
CA ALA A 65 -1.14 1.96 7.21
C ALA A 65 0.00 2.38 6.28
N HIS A 66 -0.30 3.23 5.30
CA HIS A 66 0.67 3.87 4.42
C HIS A 66 0.89 5.31 4.88
N LEU A 67 2.05 5.56 5.49
CA LEU A 67 2.38 6.81 6.17
C LEU A 67 3.10 7.78 5.22
N MET A 68 2.36 8.68 4.63
CA MET A 68 2.83 9.85 3.87
C MET A 68 2.96 11.05 4.80
N VAL A 69 3.88 10.96 5.78
CA VAL A 69 4.06 11.93 6.86
C VAL A 69 5.54 12.23 7.10
N GLU A 70 5.89 13.44 7.58
CA GLU A 70 7.29 13.87 7.75
C GLU A 70 8.08 13.09 8.82
N ARG A 71 7.43 12.60 9.86
CA ARG A 71 8.09 11.92 11.00
C ARG A 71 7.33 10.66 11.38
N PRO A 72 7.35 9.61 10.52
CA PRO A 72 6.55 8.41 10.71
C PRO A 72 6.87 7.65 12.01
N GLU A 73 8.14 7.68 12.47
CA GLU A 73 8.56 6.95 13.66
C GLU A 73 7.85 7.40 14.94
N GLY A 74 7.38 8.65 14.99
CA GLY A 74 6.61 9.18 16.10
C GLY A 74 5.20 8.60 16.21
N LEU A 75 4.70 7.96 15.15
CA LEU A 75 3.34 7.44 15.06
C LEU A 75 3.28 5.91 15.20
N PHE A 76 4.39 5.19 15.14
CA PHE A 76 4.40 3.72 15.10
C PHE A 76 3.69 3.09 16.30
N GLU A 77 3.93 3.59 17.52
CA GLU A 77 3.29 3.06 18.73
C GLU A 77 1.77 3.24 18.69
N ASP A 78 1.28 4.39 18.23
CA ASP A 78 -0.16 4.67 18.15
C ASP A 78 -0.85 3.82 17.09
N PHE A 79 -0.22 3.62 15.92
CA PHE A 79 -0.74 2.71 14.89
C PHE A 79 -0.73 1.25 15.33
N ALA A 80 0.31 0.80 16.01
CA ALA A 80 0.35 -0.56 16.57
C ALA A 80 -0.76 -0.78 17.59
N ARG A 81 -0.98 0.19 18.49
CA ARG A 81 -2.05 0.15 19.50
C ARG A 81 -3.44 0.18 18.88
N ALA A 82 -3.60 0.88 17.76
CA ALA A 82 -4.83 0.92 16.96
C ALA A 82 -5.13 -0.41 16.23
N GLY A 83 -4.20 -1.37 16.20
CA GLY A 83 -4.40 -2.68 15.58
C GLY A 83 -3.94 -2.75 14.12
N THR A 84 -2.98 -1.91 13.72
CA THR A 84 -2.33 -1.98 12.41
C THR A 84 -1.48 -3.24 12.29
N ASP A 85 -1.63 -3.99 11.21
CA ASP A 85 -0.84 -5.20 10.92
C ASP A 85 0.42 -4.89 10.11
N LEU A 86 0.29 -4.00 9.11
CA LEU A 86 1.35 -3.55 8.22
C LEU A 86 1.50 -2.04 8.34
N VAL A 87 2.74 -1.55 8.45
CA VAL A 87 3.04 -0.12 8.37
C VAL A 87 4.11 0.12 7.32
N THR A 88 3.82 1.00 6.37
CA THR A 88 4.76 1.41 5.33
C THR A 88 4.95 2.91 5.41
N PHE A 89 6.19 3.36 5.43
CA PHE A 89 6.56 4.78 5.47
C PHE A 89 7.47 5.12 4.28
N HIS A 90 7.49 6.38 3.89
CA HIS A 90 8.31 6.82 2.77
C HIS A 90 9.79 6.87 3.14
N LEU A 91 10.64 6.37 2.22
CA LEU A 91 12.10 6.43 2.34
C LEU A 91 12.57 7.87 2.55
N GLU A 92 11.93 8.80 1.87
CA GLU A 92 12.24 10.23 1.88
C GLU A 92 11.87 10.93 3.21
N ALA A 93 11.05 10.28 4.05
CA ALA A 93 10.61 10.83 5.33
C ALA A 93 11.53 10.50 6.50
N VAL A 94 12.55 9.66 6.30
CA VAL A 94 13.43 9.17 7.38
C VAL A 94 14.90 9.31 7.02
N THR A 95 15.73 9.60 8.02
CA THR A 95 17.19 9.69 7.84
C THR A 95 17.89 8.34 8.03
N GLU A 96 17.31 7.45 8.85
CA GLU A 96 17.86 6.14 9.20
C GLU A 96 16.87 5.01 8.90
N PRO A 97 16.63 4.66 7.61
CA PRO A 97 15.55 3.75 7.23
C PRO A 97 15.60 2.38 7.91
N THR A 98 16.80 1.78 8.03
CA THR A 98 16.97 0.48 8.72
C THR A 98 16.62 0.55 10.21
N ALA A 99 16.88 1.68 10.87
CA ALA A 99 16.50 1.87 12.27
C ALA A 99 14.97 2.03 12.40
N ALA A 100 14.34 2.79 11.51
CA ALA A 100 12.89 2.95 11.44
C ALA A 100 12.18 1.62 11.21
N VAL A 101 12.68 0.78 10.27
CA VAL A 101 12.18 -0.58 10.00
C VAL A 101 12.21 -1.44 11.29
N ARG A 102 13.36 -1.48 11.97
CA ARG A 102 13.48 -2.23 13.23
C ARG A 102 12.55 -1.71 14.32
N ARG A 103 12.38 -0.38 14.40
CA ARG A 103 11.49 0.25 15.38
C ARG A 103 10.02 -0.12 15.14
N ALA A 104 9.55 -0.08 13.89
CA ALA A 104 8.20 -0.50 13.54
C ALA A 104 7.96 -1.98 13.87
N GLY A 105 8.92 -2.86 13.52
CA GLY A 105 8.89 -4.28 13.89
C GLY A 105 8.89 -4.52 15.42
N GLY A 106 9.55 -3.66 16.19
CA GLY A 106 9.57 -3.71 17.65
C GLY A 106 8.20 -3.49 18.31
N PHE A 107 7.27 -2.85 17.61
CA PHE A 107 5.87 -2.72 18.03
C PHE A 107 4.96 -3.85 17.52
N GLY A 108 5.51 -4.88 16.88
CA GLY A 108 4.77 -6.05 16.38
C GLY A 108 4.14 -5.86 15.00
N MET A 109 4.34 -4.72 14.34
CA MET A 109 3.88 -4.49 12.97
C MET A 109 4.87 -5.05 11.95
N ARG A 110 4.39 -5.45 10.79
CA ARG A 110 5.21 -5.82 9.63
C ARG A 110 5.60 -4.54 8.87
N PRO A 111 6.89 -4.19 8.80
CA PRO A 111 7.31 -2.92 8.23
C PRO A 111 7.47 -2.96 6.71
N GLY A 112 7.21 -1.83 6.05
CA GLY A 112 7.46 -1.58 4.65
C GLY A 112 8.10 -0.21 4.40
N ILE A 113 8.67 -0.04 3.20
CA ILE A 113 9.16 1.24 2.71
C ILE A 113 8.41 1.59 1.42
N ALA A 114 7.98 2.86 1.30
CA ALA A 114 7.44 3.43 0.07
C ALA A 114 8.47 4.35 -0.58
N VAL A 115 8.41 4.46 -1.91
CA VAL A 115 9.22 5.41 -2.67
C VAL A 115 8.37 6.26 -3.59
N ASN A 116 8.67 7.56 -3.62
CA ASN A 116 8.05 8.51 -4.53
C ASN A 116 8.42 8.22 -6.00
N PRO A 117 7.65 8.76 -6.96
CA PRO A 117 7.94 8.56 -8.39
C PRO A 117 9.35 9.00 -8.81
N GLU A 118 9.89 10.04 -8.19
CA GLU A 118 11.21 10.59 -8.51
C GLU A 118 12.36 9.81 -7.88
N THR A 119 12.12 9.08 -6.79
CA THR A 119 13.16 8.34 -6.05
C THR A 119 13.57 7.07 -6.81
N PRO A 120 14.85 6.87 -7.10
CA PRO A 120 15.33 5.62 -7.70
C PRO A 120 15.02 4.42 -6.80
N ILE A 121 14.50 3.33 -7.40
CA ILE A 121 14.11 2.13 -6.62
C ILE A 121 15.29 1.44 -5.94
N GLU A 122 16.49 1.60 -6.49
CA GLU A 122 17.73 1.06 -5.96
C GLU A 122 18.05 1.58 -4.56
N ALA A 123 17.51 2.74 -4.19
CA ALA A 123 17.68 3.33 -2.85
C ALA A 123 17.05 2.45 -1.75
N VAL A 124 16.07 1.59 -2.09
CA VAL A 124 15.45 0.65 -1.14
C VAL A 124 16.28 -0.62 -0.95
N PHE A 125 17.11 -1.00 -1.92
CA PHE A 125 17.80 -2.29 -1.93
C PHE A 125 18.63 -2.59 -0.67
N PRO A 126 19.33 -1.62 -0.05
CA PRO A 126 20.06 -1.87 1.20
C PRO A 126 19.17 -2.27 2.39
N HIS A 127 17.86 -2.02 2.32
CA HIS A 127 16.92 -2.20 3.42
C HIS A 127 16.01 -3.42 3.28
N LEU A 128 16.05 -4.13 2.13
CA LEU A 128 15.11 -5.20 1.77
C LEU A 128 15.05 -6.35 2.80
N ASP A 129 16.16 -6.71 3.42
CA ASP A 129 16.24 -7.86 4.34
C ASP A 129 15.34 -7.73 5.60
N GLY A 130 14.88 -6.52 5.92
CA GLY A 130 14.01 -6.28 7.08
C GLY A 130 12.57 -5.97 6.71
N LEU A 131 12.22 -5.96 5.41
CA LEU A 131 10.91 -5.51 4.93
C LEU A 131 9.93 -6.67 4.69
N ASP A 132 8.66 -6.41 4.98
CA ASP A 132 7.54 -7.23 4.53
C ASP A 132 7.05 -6.81 3.15
N ASN A 133 7.09 -5.51 2.86
CA ASN A 133 6.64 -4.96 1.58
C ASN A 133 7.43 -3.71 1.15
N VAL A 134 7.38 -3.41 -0.14
CA VAL A 134 7.81 -2.13 -0.72
C VAL A 134 6.67 -1.58 -1.56
N ILE A 135 6.24 -0.33 -1.29
CA ILE A 135 5.29 0.40 -2.13
C ILE A 135 6.05 1.17 -3.20
N VAL A 136 5.75 0.90 -4.46
CA VAL A 136 6.15 1.72 -5.60
C VAL A 136 4.98 2.63 -5.94
N MET A 137 5.18 3.95 -5.78
CA MET A 137 4.17 4.94 -6.19
C MET A 137 4.11 4.99 -7.72
N THR A 138 2.91 4.75 -8.27
CA THR A 138 2.67 4.60 -9.71
C THR A 138 1.83 5.74 -10.32
N LEU A 139 1.87 6.90 -9.68
CA LEU A 139 1.18 8.14 -10.09
C LEU A 139 2.18 9.30 -10.24
N ALA A 140 1.73 10.44 -10.76
CA ALA A 140 2.61 11.58 -11.01
C ALA A 140 2.97 12.34 -9.72
N ARG A 141 2.08 12.37 -8.72
CA ARG A 141 2.27 13.11 -7.46
C ARG A 141 1.66 12.35 -6.29
N THR A 142 2.48 11.93 -5.35
CA THR A 142 2.04 11.29 -4.10
C THR A 142 1.04 12.18 -3.34
N GLY A 143 0.02 11.55 -2.70
CA GLY A 143 -0.95 12.22 -1.86
C GLY A 143 -2.30 12.53 -2.50
N TRP A 144 -2.52 12.27 -3.78
CA TRP A 144 -3.78 12.55 -4.46
C TRP A 144 -4.36 11.30 -5.13
N ALA A 145 -5.59 10.93 -4.76
CA ALA A 145 -6.32 9.86 -5.43
C ALA A 145 -6.87 10.29 -6.80
N GLY A 146 -7.14 9.30 -7.67
CA GLY A 146 -7.79 9.53 -8.97
C GLY A 146 -6.87 10.06 -10.06
N GLN A 147 -5.55 10.03 -9.85
CA GLN A 147 -4.58 10.30 -10.91
C GLN A 147 -4.41 9.08 -11.83
N PRO A 148 -4.07 9.30 -13.12
CA PRO A 148 -3.81 8.20 -14.04
C PRO A 148 -2.52 7.46 -13.65
N PHE A 149 -2.51 6.17 -13.95
CA PHE A 149 -1.33 5.31 -13.84
C PHE A 149 -0.18 5.85 -14.71
N GLN A 150 1.03 5.79 -14.18
CA GLN A 150 2.26 6.20 -14.88
C GLN A 150 3.05 4.97 -15.34
N GLU A 151 3.05 4.65 -16.63
CA GLU A 151 3.80 3.52 -17.19
C GLU A 151 5.31 3.61 -16.94
N ALA A 152 5.84 4.82 -16.73
CA ALA A 152 7.24 5.04 -16.33
C ALA A 152 7.62 4.37 -14.99
N SER A 153 6.64 3.93 -14.19
CA SER A 153 6.89 3.17 -12.96
C SER A 153 7.19 1.68 -13.20
N LEU A 154 6.80 1.11 -14.35
CA LEU A 154 6.97 -0.33 -14.65
C LEU A 154 8.43 -0.80 -14.52
N PRO A 155 9.45 -0.11 -15.06
CA PRO A 155 10.84 -0.50 -14.88
C PRO A 155 11.29 -0.56 -13.40
N LYS A 156 10.72 0.28 -12.52
CA LYS A 156 11.02 0.23 -11.08
C LYS A 156 10.48 -1.04 -10.44
N ILE A 157 9.27 -1.44 -10.82
CA ILE A 157 8.62 -2.67 -10.34
C ILE A 157 9.45 -3.89 -10.76
N GLU A 158 9.88 -3.95 -12.04
CA GLU A 158 10.71 -5.02 -12.58
C GLU A 158 12.09 -5.10 -11.87
N ALA A 159 12.75 -3.96 -11.67
CA ALA A 159 14.03 -3.90 -11.00
C ALA A 159 13.95 -4.37 -9.53
N LEU A 160 12.90 -3.92 -8.82
CA LEU A 160 12.63 -4.33 -7.45
C LEU A 160 12.36 -5.84 -7.37
N ARG A 161 11.46 -6.37 -8.22
CA ARG A 161 11.13 -7.80 -8.24
C ARG A 161 12.37 -8.64 -8.51
N LYS A 162 13.17 -8.25 -9.50
CA LYS A 162 14.43 -8.92 -9.84
C LYS A 162 15.40 -8.97 -8.66
N GLU A 163 15.55 -7.88 -7.92
CA GLU A 163 16.47 -7.82 -6.78
C GLU A 163 15.96 -8.66 -5.60
N ILE A 164 14.66 -8.65 -5.33
CA ILE A 164 14.03 -9.49 -4.31
C ILE A 164 14.25 -10.97 -4.63
N ASP A 165 14.01 -11.39 -5.90
CA ASP A 165 14.20 -12.77 -6.36
C ASP A 165 15.67 -13.18 -6.30
N ARG A 166 16.59 -12.30 -6.72
CA ARG A 166 18.04 -12.54 -6.67
C ARG A 166 18.53 -12.83 -5.26
N ARG A 167 17.92 -12.16 -4.24
CA ARG A 167 18.25 -12.39 -2.82
C ARG A 167 17.47 -13.53 -2.19
N GLY A 168 16.46 -14.09 -2.85
CA GLY A 168 15.59 -15.11 -2.28
C GLY A 168 14.69 -14.59 -1.14
N LEU A 169 14.33 -13.30 -1.17
CA LEU A 169 13.55 -12.65 -0.11
C LEU A 169 12.06 -12.83 -0.32
N GLU A 170 11.31 -12.84 0.78
CA GLU A 170 9.85 -12.89 0.84
C GLU A 170 9.27 -11.48 1.08
N VAL A 171 9.49 -10.55 0.13
CA VAL A 171 9.02 -9.16 0.19
C VAL A 171 7.95 -8.94 -0.86
N ASP A 172 6.81 -8.33 -0.48
CA ASP A 172 5.76 -7.94 -1.41
C ASP A 172 6.15 -6.68 -2.19
N VAL A 173 5.82 -6.69 -3.48
CA VAL A 173 5.89 -5.51 -4.33
C VAL A 173 4.48 -4.95 -4.44
N VAL A 174 4.21 -3.87 -3.74
CA VAL A 174 2.93 -3.15 -3.74
C VAL A 174 2.99 -2.03 -4.75
N VAL A 175 1.96 -1.90 -5.58
CA VAL A 175 1.80 -0.76 -6.50
C VAL A 175 0.64 0.10 -6.02
N ASP A 176 0.85 1.41 -5.94
CA ASP A 176 -0.13 2.36 -5.45
C ASP A 176 -0.17 3.62 -6.30
N GLY A 177 -1.36 3.88 -6.84
CA GLY A 177 -1.65 5.04 -7.68
C GLY A 177 -2.10 4.70 -9.09
N GLY A 178 -3.36 5.04 -9.42
CA GLY A 178 -3.95 4.82 -10.73
C GLY A 178 -4.19 3.35 -11.08
N ILE A 179 -4.33 2.50 -10.05
CA ILE A 179 -4.57 1.06 -10.26
C ILE A 179 -6.03 0.80 -10.56
N ASP A 180 -6.27 0.17 -11.72
CA ASP A 180 -7.56 -0.23 -12.27
C ASP A 180 -7.43 -1.51 -13.10
N GLU A 181 -8.49 -1.89 -13.82
CA GLU A 181 -8.53 -3.09 -14.65
C GLU A 181 -7.59 -3.03 -15.87
N GLU A 182 -7.18 -1.82 -16.31
CA GLU A 182 -6.25 -1.64 -17.44
C GLU A 182 -4.78 -1.68 -16.97
N SER A 183 -4.47 -1.03 -15.86
CA SER A 183 -3.10 -0.92 -15.32
C SER A 183 -2.67 -2.16 -14.54
N ALA A 184 -3.61 -2.86 -13.88
CA ALA A 184 -3.34 -4.04 -13.06
C ALA A 184 -2.57 -5.15 -13.80
N PRO A 185 -2.96 -5.58 -15.02
CA PRO A 185 -2.20 -6.61 -15.76
C PRO A 185 -0.76 -6.19 -16.06
N LYS A 186 -0.52 -4.91 -16.38
CA LYS A 186 0.82 -4.36 -16.65
C LYS A 186 1.71 -4.45 -15.40
N CYS A 187 1.15 -4.05 -14.24
CA CYS A 187 1.86 -4.11 -12.95
C CYS A 187 2.18 -5.55 -12.54
N LEU A 188 1.20 -6.47 -12.70
CA LEU A 188 1.38 -7.89 -12.37
C LEU A 188 2.44 -8.55 -13.27
N ALA A 189 2.47 -8.21 -14.56
CA ALA A 189 3.50 -8.67 -15.50
C ALA A 189 4.89 -8.15 -15.13
N ALA A 190 4.99 -6.91 -14.64
CA ALA A 190 6.24 -6.33 -14.14
C ALA A 190 6.71 -6.92 -12.79
N GLY A 191 5.87 -7.72 -12.11
CA GLY A 191 6.25 -8.42 -10.88
C GLY A 191 5.62 -7.90 -9.60
N ALA A 192 4.60 -7.05 -9.68
CA ALA A 192 3.80 -6.65 -8.54
C ALA A 192 3.07 -7.86 -7.91
N THR A 193 2.97 -7.85 -6.58
CA THR A 193 2.24 -8.89 -5.81
C THR A 193 1.02 -8.33 -5.09
N VAL A 194 0.92 -7.02 -4.90
CA VAL A 194 -0.22 -6.36 -4.27
C VAL A 194 -0.65 -5.15 -5.10
N LEU A 195 -1.93 -5.10 -5.44
CA LEU A 195 -2.58 -4.00 -6.17
C LEU A 195 -3.33 -3.11 -5.16
N ALA A 196 -2.81 -1.93 -4.84
CA ALA A 196 -3.52 -0.95 -4.02
C ALA A 196 -4.39 -0.05 -4.90
N ALA A 197 -5.72 -0.18 -4.76
CA ALA A 197 -6.70 0.50 -5.58
C ALA A 197 -7.69 1.29 -4.73
N ALA A 198 -7.89 2.56 -5.06
CA ALA A 198 -8.78 3.47 -4.33
C ALA A 198 -10.02 3.83 -5.17
N SER A 199 -9.87 4.80 -6.08
CA SER A 199 -10.99 5.34 -6.85
C SER A 199 -11.63 4.33 -7.80
N SER A 200 -10.86 3.43 -8.38
CA SER A 200 -11.39 2.35 -9.24
C SER A 200 -12.30 1.36 -8.50
N ILE A 201 -12.15 1.26 -7.18
CA ILE A 201 -13.05 0.47 -6.32
C ILE A 201 -14.17 1.36 -5.77
N PHE A 202 -13.85 2.36 -4.95
CA PHE A 202 -14.84 3.04 -4.12
C PHE A 202 -15.66 4.12 -4.84
N ARG A 203 -15.27 4.55 -6.05
CA ARG A 203 -16.07 5.46 -6.89
C ARG A 203 -16.82 4.73 -8.02
N ALA A 204 -16.71 3.41 -8.10
CA ALA A 204 -17.51 2.61 -8.99
C ALA A 204 -18.97 2.56 -8.51
N ASP A 205 -19.92 2.40 -9.44
CA ASP A 205 -21.34 2.20 -9.10
C ASP A 205 -21.56 0.93 -8.27
N ASP A 206 -20.70 -0.08 -8.47
CA ASP A 206 -20.64 -1.34 -7.70
C ASP A 206 -19.20 -1.56 -7.18
N PRO A 207 -18.87 -1.06 -5.98
CA PRO A 207 -17.54 -1.24 -5.38
C PRO A 207 -17.16 -2.71 -5.15
N ALA A 208 -18.12 -3.57 -4.77
CA ALA A 208 -17.86 -4.99 -4.56
C ALA A 208 -17.49 -5.69 -5.86
N GLY A 209 -18.23 -5.42 -6.94
CA GLY A 209 -17.94 -5.95 -8.28
C GLY A 209 -16.59 -5.42 -8.81
N ALA A 210 -16.26 -4.15 -8.59
CA ALA A 210 -14.96 -3.61 -8.98
C ALA A 210 -13.80 -4.29 -8.24
N ALA A 211 -13.92 -4.50 -6.94
CA ALA A 211 -12.93 -5.25 -6.15
C ALA A 211 -12.81 -6.71 -6.63
N ALA A 212 -13.94 -7.36 -6.97
CA ALA A 212 -13.96 -8.72 -7.50
C ALA A 212 -13.19 -8.84 -8.82
N ARG A 213 -13.38 -7.92 -9.77
CA ARG A 213 -12.67 -7.92 -11.06
C ARG A 213 -11.17 -7.77 -10.89
N LEU A 214 -10.71 -6.88 -9.99
CA LEU A 214 -9.27 -6.77 -9.66
C LEU A 214 -8.73 -8.04 -9.00
N ALA A 215 -9.53 -8.69 -8.13
CA ALA A 215 -9.15 -9.97 -7.52
C ALA A 215 -9.05 -11.11 -8.55
N GLU A 216 -9.92 -11.16 -9.54
CA GLU A 216 -9.83 -12.11 -10.64
C GLU A 216 -8.56 -11.90 -11.47
N LEU A 217 -8.26 -10.65 -11.87
CA LEU A 217 -7.02 -10.31 -12.58
C LEU A 217 -5.78 -10.72 -11.76
N SER A 218 -5.79 -10.50 -10.44
CA SER A 218 -4.66 -10.89 -9.59
C SER A 218 -4.43 -12.40 -9.52
N ARG A 219 -5.47 -13.23 -9.81
CA ARG A 219 -5.42 -14.70 -9.73
C ARG A 219 -5.21 -15.36 -11.10
N SER A 220 -5.61 -14.72 -12.20
CA SER A 220 -5.66 -15.31 -13.55
C SER A 220 -4.29 -15.61 -14.17
N ASP A 221 -3.24 -14.91 -13.77
CA ASP A 221 -1.86 -15.09 -14.27
C ASP A 221 -0.97 -15.88 -13.29
N ARG A 222 -1.45 -17.02 -12.78
CA ARG A 222 -0.55 -17.98 -12.14
C ARG A 222 0.07 -18.86 -13.24
N PRO A 223 1.42 -18.83 -13.41
CA PRO A 223 2.09 -19.78 -14.29
C PRO A 223 1.94 -21.22 -13.78
#